data_3661997d0e9c2ede5e607b3841348bb0
#
_entry.id   3661997d0e9c2ede5e607b3841348bb0
#
_cell.length_a   1.000
_cell.length_b   1.000
_cell.length_c   1.000
_cell.angle_alpha   90.00
_cell.angle_beta   90.00
_cell.angle_gamma   90.00
#
_symmetry.space_group_name_H-M   'P 1'
#
loop_
_entity.id
_entity.type
_entity.pdbx_description
1 polymer ?
#
loop_
_entity_poly.entity_id
_entity_poly.type
_entity_poly.pdbx_seq_one_letter_code
_entity_poly.pdbx_strand_id
1 'polypeptide(L)'
;MKNKVSELYTKLSSKEKKIFWVAVALITSMFVDSAIVLPVSKTLAALNTSLREQESAIRKGMNVLLHKNGIIAESREYMAYSVEAKNPEEEMVGLLKEVEAVAEKSGVNLIYVKPTSVKDEKGIKKYYCTLECEAPMEPVATFFYDIESSTKLLKIEKYQIQPKNKGSSIARCTVTIYKTVLA
;
A
#
# COMPACT_ATOMS: atom_id res chain seq x y z
N MET A 1 -53.97 -5.34 41.04
CA MET A 1 -53.33 -4.05 41.40
C MET A 1 -54.22 -2.82 41.17
N LYS A 2 -55.19 -2.84 40.24
CA LYS A 2 -56.07 -1.69 39.94
C LYS A 2 -56.94 -1.22 41.12
N ASN A 3 -57.43 -2.13 42.01
CA ASN A 3 -58.30 -1.80 43.08
C ASN A 3 -57.66 -1.03 44.27
N LYS A 4 -56.35 -1.20 44.52
CA LYS A 4 -55.69 -0.48 45.62
C LYS A 4 -55.44 1.00 45.29
N VAL A 5 -55.21 1.33 43.99
CA VAL A 5 -55.02 2.72 43.59
C VAL A 5 -56.29 3.51 43.62
N SER A 6 -57.45 2.90 43.29
CA SER A 6 -58.76 3.57 43.34
C SER A 6 -59.23 3.84 44.78
N GLU A 7 -58.92 2.96 45.73
CA GLU A 7 -59.20 3.17 47.15
C GLU A 7 -58.39 4.30 47.77
N LEU A 8 -57.12 4.43 47.37
CA LEU A 8 -56.26 5.53 47.79
C LEU A 8 -56.77 6.86 47.23
N TYR A 9 -57.14 6.85 45.93
CA TYR A 9 -57.65 8.06 45.28
C TYR A 9 -58.97 8.64 45.92
N THR A 10 -59.87 7.78 46.43
CA THR A 10 -61.10 8.19 47.07
C THR A 10 -60.92 8.82 48.46
N LYS A 11 -59.83 8.50 49.16
CA LYS A 11 -59.50 9.01 50.49
C LYS A 11 -58.73 10.34 50.48
N LEU A 12 -58.22 10.80 49.30
CA LEU A 12 -57.46 12.03 49.21
C LEU A 12 -58.32 13.28 49.21
N SER A 13 -57.86 14.32 49.93
CA SER A 13 -58.41 15.64 49.96
C SER A 13 -58.39 16.33 48.59
N SER A 14 -59.24 17.30 48.32
CA SER A 14 -59.30 18.04 47.05
C SER A 14 -57.99 18.71 46.66
N LYS A 15 -57.15 19.05 47.63
CA LYS A 15 -55.76 19.58 47.38
C LYS A 15 -54.78 18.47 47.00
N GLU A 16 -54.88 17.32 47.64
CA GLU A 16 -54.03 16.16 47.37
C GLU A 16 -54.28 15.53 45.99
N LYS A 17 -55.57 15.58 45.52
CA LYS A 17 -55.89 15.14 44.14
C LYS A 17 -55.22 15.98 43.09
N LYS A 18 -55.07 17.29 43.29
CA LYS A 18 -54.39 18.19 42.37
C LYS A 18 -52.84 17.83 42.33
N ILE A 19 -52.24 17.59 43.49
CA ILE A 19 -50.80 17.19 43.58
C ILE A 19 -50.57 15.82 42.90
N PHE A 20 -51.49 14.87 43.12
CA PHE A 20 -51.44 13.58 42.46
C PHE A 20 -51.46 13.66 40.94
N TRP A 21 -52.35 14.49 40.36
CA TRP A 21 -52.41 14.73 38.92
C TRP A 21 -51.17 15.39 38.37
N VAL A 22 -50.60 16.33 39.09
CA VAL A 22 -49.29 16.93 38.71
C VAL A 22 -48.19 15.92 38.76
N ALA A 23 -48.12 15.06 39.78
CA ALA A 23 -47.14 13.99 39.87
C ALA A 23 -47.28 12.97 38.72
N VAL A 24 -48.51 12.58 38.37
CA VAL A 24 -48.75 11.67 37.22
C VAL A 24 -48.37 12.34 35.92
N ALA A 25 -48.63 13.62 35.73
CA ALA A 25 -48.22 14.36 34.53
C ALA A 25 -46.69 14.46 34.41
N LEU A 26 -45.95 14.66 35.49
CA LEU A 26 -44.49 14.66 35.50
C LEU A 26 -43.92 13.28 35.18
N ILE A 27 -44.45 12.20 35.74
CA ILE A 27 -44.04 10.85 35.46
C ILE A 27 -44.28 10.47 34.00
N THR A 28 -45.47 10.82 33.45
CA THR A 28 -45.79 10.57 32.04
C THR A 28 -44.90 11.37 31.10
N SER A 29 -44.59 12.64 31.41
CA SER A 29 -43.63 13.45 30.64
C SER A 29 -42.23 12.81 30.61
N MET A 30 -41.74 12.36 31.75
CA MET A 30 -40.45 11.69 31.83
C MET A 30 -40.40 10.35 31.06
N PHE A 31 -41.52 9.61 31.03
CA PHE A 31 -41.65 8.39 30.25
C PHE A 31 -41.67 8.66 28.74
N VAL A 32 -42.35 9.71 28.32
CA VAL A 32 -42.36 10.11 26.89
C VAL A 32 -40.99 10.54 26.41
N ASP A 33 -40.26 11.33 27.19
CA ASP A 33 -38.91 11.72 26.88
C ASP A 33 -37.97 10.50 26.76
N SER A 34 -38.05 9.58 27.71
CA SER A 34 -37.20 8.39 27.72
C SER A 34 -37.53 7.37 26.61
N ALA A 35 -38.83 7.22 26.28
CA ALA A 35 -39.30 6.20 25.36
C ALA A 35 -39.25 6.64 23.88
N ILE A 36 -39.34 7.94 23.60
CA ILE A 36 -39.48 8.47 22.23
C ILE A 36 -38.26 9.28 21.83
N VAL A 37 -37.82 10.23 22.64
CA VAL A 37 -36.74 11.16 22.26
C VAL A 37 -35.36 10.47 22.20
N LEU A 38 -35.06 9.63 23.19
CA LEU A 38 -33.76 8.92 23.24
C LEU A 38 -33.54 7.94 22.10
N PRO A 39 -34.48 7.08 21.70
CA PRO A 39 -34.23 6.16 20.58
C PRO A 39 -34.15 6.90 19.23
N VAL A 40 -34.95 7.95 19.03
CA VAL A 40 -34.95 8.74 17.78
C VAL A 40 -33.60 9.48 17.61
N SER A 41 -33.07 10.09 18.65
CA SER A 41 -31.79 10.79 18.61
C SER A 41 -30.62 9.86 18.32
N LYS A 42 -30.63 8.64 18.88
CA LYS A 42 -29.60 7.60 18.60
C LYS A 42 -29.65 7.12 17.16
N THR A 43 -30.84 6.92 16.61
CA THR A 43 -31.03 6.49 15.23
C THR A 43 -30.60 7.57 14.24
N LEU A 44 -30.90 8.83 14.50
CA LEU A 44 -30.42 9.96 13.70
C LEU A 44 -28.91 10.12 13.76
N ALA A 45 -28.29 9.95 14.92
CA ALA A 45 -26.84 9.98 15.05
C ALA A 45 -26.16 8.83 14.26
N ALA A 46 -26.71 7.61 14.34
CA ALA A 46 -26.21 6.46 13.58
C ALA A 46 -26.33 6.66 12.07
N LEU A 47 -27.48 7.19 11.58
CA LEU A 47 -27.63 7.52 10.16
C LEU A 47 -26.61 8.58 9.69
N ASN A 48 -26.38 9.60 10.50
CA ASN A 48 -25.41 10.66 10.16
C ASN A 48 -23.98 10.14 10.08
N THR A 49 -23.62 9.16 10.93
CA THR A 49 -22.32 8.50 10.88
C THR A 49 -22.18 7.66 9.61
N SER A 50 -23.20 6.86 9.29
CA SER A 50 -23.21 6.04 8.05
C SER A 50 -23.16 6.88 6.78
N LEU A 51 -23.82 8.02 6.75
CA LEU A 51 -23.75 8.96 5.62
C LEU A 51 -22.34 9.54 5.46
N ARG A 52 -21.70 9.93 6.56
CA ARG A 52 -20.32 10.43 6.52
C ARG A 52 -19.31 9.37 6.07
N GLU A 53 -19.49 8.12 6.49
CA GLU A 53 -18.66 7.01 6.03
C GLU A 53 -18.81 6.75 4.54
N GLN A 54 -20.04 6.74 4.03
CA GLN A 54 -20.33 6.60 2.61
C GLN A 54 -19.79 7.76 1.79
N GLU A 55 -19.96 9.00 2.27
CA GLU A 55 -19.42 10.19 1.61
C GLU A 55 -17.89 10.15 1.56
N SER A 56 -17.22 9.70 2.61
CA SER A 56 -15.76 9.55 2.63
C SER A 56 -15.27 8.47 1.66
N ALA A 57 -16.01 7.36 1.54
CA ALA A 57 -15.72 6.29 0.58
C ALA A 57 -15.90 6.77 -0.87
N ILE A 58 -16.98 7.52 -1.15
CA ILE A 58 -17.23 8.12 -2.46
C ILE A 58 -16.14 9.13 -2.82
N ARG A 59 -15.72 10.00 -1.90
CA ARG A 59 -14.64 10.97 -2.12
C ARG A 59 -13.31 10.27 -2.42
N LYS A 60 -12.98 9.19 -1.71
CA LYS A 60 -11.79 8.38 -2.00
C LYS A 60 -11.87 7.72 -3.38
N GLY A 61 -13.03 7.14 -3.73
CA GLY A 61 -13.27 6.57 -5.05
C GLY A 61 -13.20 7.61 -6.17
N MET A 62 -13.75 8.80 -5.96
CA MET A 62 -13.70 9.91 -6.90
C MET A 62 -12.25 10.40 -7.13
N ASN A 63 -11.44 10.51 -6.08
CA ASN A 63 -10.03 10.87 -6.22
C ASN A 63 -9.26 9.84 -7.05
N VAL A 64 -9.51 8.57 -6.87
CA VAL A 64 -8.90 7.51 -7.71
C VAL A 64 -9.34 7.65 -9.17
N LEU A 65 -10.62 7.95 -9.42
CA LEU A 65 -11.13 8.17 -10.77
C LEU A 65 -10.57 9.43 -11.43
N LEU A 66 -10.42 10.52 -10.71
CA LEU A 66 -9.82 11.76 -11.21
C LEU A 66 -8.34 11.56 -11.60
N HIS A 67 -7.61 10.74 -10.86
CA HIS A 67 -6.21 10.42 -11.15
C HIS A 67 -6.03 9.23 -12.10
N LYS A 68 -7.14 8.54 -12.48
CA LYS A 68 -7.10 7.38 -13.37
C LYS A 68 -6.36 7.67 -14.68
N ASN A 69 -6.61 8.81 -15.30
CA ASN A 69 -5.96 9.17 -16.56
C ASN A 69 -4.46 9.41 -16.39
N GLY A 70 -4.03 10.00 -15.26
CA GLY A 70 -2.62 10.14 -14.92
C GLY A 70 -1.95 8.78 -14.69
N ILE A 71 -2.59 7.91 -13.92
CA ILE A 71 -2.11 6.54 -13.65
C ILE A 71 -2.02 5.72 -14.94
N ILE A 72 -3.00 5.85 -15.85
CA ILE A 72 -2.98 5.17 -17.16
C ILE A 72 -1.87 5.73 -18.05
N ALA A 73 -1.65 7.04 -18.06
CA ALA A 73 -0.57 7.66 -18.84
C ALA A 73 0.80 7.19 -18.34
N GLU A 74 1.01 7.20 -17.03
CA GLU A 74 2.21 6.70 -16.37
C GLU A 74 2.37 5.19 -16.59
N SER A 75 1.29 4.40 -16.47
CA SER A 75 1.31 2.96 -16.78
C SER A 75 1.65 2.69 -18.25
N ARG A 76 1.21 3.52 -19.21
CA ARG A 76 1.60 3.37 -20.63
C ARG A 76 3.08 3.63 -20.87
N GLU A 77 3.66 4.57 -20.15
CA GLU A 77 5.10 4.81 -20.18
C GLU A 77 5.86 3.59 -19.68
N TYR A 78 5.41 2.99 -18.57
CA TYR A 78 5.98 1.71 -18.08
C TYR A 78 5.69 0.52 -19.00
N MET A 79 4.53 0.47 -19.66
CA MET A 79 4.23 -0.58 -20.67
C MET A 79 5.12 -0.47 -21.92
N ALA A 80 5.58 0.72 -22.28
CA ALA A 80 6.56 0.88 -23.36
C ALA A 80 7.92 0.24 -23.00
N TYR A 81 8.21 0.08 -21.71
CA TYR A 81 9.40 -0.66 -21.22
C TYR A 81 9.12 -2.14 -20.97
N SER A 82 7.86 -2.57 -20.94
CA SER A 82 7.50 -4.00 -20.93
C SER A 82 7.64 -4.53 -22.36
N VAL A 83 8.81 -4.99 -22.68
CA VAL A 83 9.04 -5.83 -23.86
C VAL A 83 8.13 -7.06 -23.71
N GLU A 84 7.35 -7.43 -24.74
CA GLU A 84 6.64 -8.70 -24.77
C GLU A 84 7.52 -9.80 -24.22
N ALA A 85 7.01 -10.54 -23.23
CA ALA A 85 7.78 -11.58 -22.55
C ALA A 85 8.30 -12.58 -23.58
N LYS A 86 9.55 -12.40 -23.99
CA LYS A 86 10.27 -13.33 -24.83
C LYS A 86 10.45 -14.64 -24.07
N ASN A 87 10.90 -15.66 -24.80
CA ASN A 87 11.28 -16.93 -24.18
C ASN A 87 12.22 -16.65 -22.98
N PRO A 88 12.02 -17.28 -21.80
CA PRO A 88 12.83 -17.05 -20.60
C PRO A 88 14.36 -17.13 -20.84
N GLU A 89 14.77 -17.99 -21.76
CA GLU A 89 16.18 -18.10 -22.15
C GLU A 89 16.68 -16.86 -22.91
N GLU A 90 15.87 -16.31 -23.81
CA GLU A 90 16.21 -15.09 -24.54
C GLU A 90 16.30 -13.87 -23.63
N GLU A 91 15.39 -13.76 -22.65
CA GLU A 91 15.43 -12.68 -21.66
C GLU A 91 16.67 -12.77 -20.75
N MET A 92 17.08 -13.98 -20.39
CA MET A 92 18.31 -14.20 -19.63
C MET A 92 19.54 -13.82 -20.45
N VAL A 93 19.62 -14.23 -21.71
CA VAL A 93 20.71 -13.84 -22.63
C VAL A 93 20.71 -12.32 -22.84
N GLY A 94 19.53 -11.72 -22.97
CA GLY A 94 19.38 -10.28 -23.05
C GLY A 94 19.92 -9.55 -21.82
N LEU A 95 19.59 -10.03 -20.62
CA LEU A 95 20.11 -9.49 -19.36
C LEU A 95 21.65 -9.55 -19.32
N LEU A 96 22.25 -10.68 -19.69
CA LEU A 96 23.71 -10.83 -19.68
C LEU A 96 24.39 -9.83 -20.62
N LYS A 97 23.89 -9.69 -21.86
CA LYS A 97 24.41 -8.73 -22.85
C LYS A 97 24.25 -7.27 -22.37
N GLU A 98 23.13 -6.95 -21.72
CA GLU A 98 22.90 -5.62 -21.19
C GLU A 98 23.89 -5.26 -20.08
N VAL A 99 24.15 -6.21 -19.16
CA VAL A 99 25.10 -6.03 -18.07
C VAL A 99 26.53 -5.93 -18.61
N GLU A 100 26.91 -6.75 -19.60
CA GLU A 100 28.22 -6.69 -20.28
C GLU A 100 28.42 -5.32 -20.95
N ALA A 101 27.45 -4.82 -21.67
CA ALA A 101 27.53 -3.51 -22.34
C ALA A 101 27.69 -2.35 -21.35
N VAL A 102 26.99 -2.40 -20.18
CA VAL A 102 27.15 -1.39 -19.14
C VAL A 102 28.55 -1.49 -18.50
N ALA A 103 29.06 -2.67 -18.24
CA ALA A 103 30.37 -2.87 -17.66
C ALA A 103 31.50 -2.36 -18.60
N GLU A 104 31.39 -2.65 -19.90
CA GLU A 104 32.33 -2.15 -20.92
C GLU A 104 32.32 -0.62 -20.97
N LYS A 105 31.11 0.00 -20.99
CA LYS A 105 30.97 1.45 -21.00
C LYS A 105 31.56 2.11 -19.76
N SER A 106 31.40 1.49 -18.58
CA SER A 106 31.93 1.99 -17.31
C SER A 106 33.42 1.68 -17.08
N GLY A 107 34.06 0.94 -17.97
CA GLY A 107 35.46 0.54 -17.85
C GLY A 107 35.73 -0.50 -16.75
N VAL A 108 34.73 -1.33 -16.44
CA VAL A 108 34.82 -2.41 -15.45
C VAL A 108 35.16 -3.71 -16.13
N ASN A 109 36.21 -4.40 -15.67
CA ASN A 109 36.61 -5.71 -16.19
C ASN A 109 35.79 -6.82 -15.55
N LEU A 110 34.92 -7.47 -16.33
CA LEU A 110 34.14 -8.62 -15.89
C LEU A 110 35.01 -9.88 -15.91
N ILE A 111 35.08 -10.59 -14.80
CA ILE A 111 35.78 -11.88 -14.67
C ILE A 111 34.84 -12.99 -15.12
N TYR A 112 33.64 -13.01 -14.60
CA TYR A 112 32.59 -13.91 -15.06
C TYR A 112 31.20 -13.31 -14.81
N VAL A 113 30.21 -13.78 -15.61
CA VAL A 113 28.79 -13.50 -15.42
C VAL A 113 28.05 -14.81 -15.47
N LYS A 114 27.22 -15.08 -14.45
CA LYS A 114 26.48 -16.34 -14.33
C LYS A 114 25.01 -16.09 -14.11
N PRO A 115 24.11 -16.67 -14.94
CA PRO A 115 22.69 -16.71 -14.64
C PRO A 115 22.45 -17.51 -13.35
N THR A 116 21.57 -17.00 -12.46
CA THR A 116 21.38 -17.58 -11.13
C THR A 116 20.00 -18.21 -10.99
N SER A 117 18.95 -17.43 -11.17
CA SER A 117 17.57 -17.89 -10.96
C SER A 117 16.56 -17.01 -11.67
N VAL A 118 15.36 -17.55 -11.83
CA VAL A 118 14.19 -16.78 -12.25
C VAL A 118 13.13 -16.92 -11.14
N LYS A 119 12.60 -15.81 -10.66
CA LYS A 119 11.50 -15.80 -9.69
C LYS A 119 10.26 -15.21 -10.32
N ASP A 120 9.13 -15.85 -10.12
CA ASP A 120 7.82 -15.36 -10.55
C ASP A 120 7.03 -14.90 -9.33
N GLU A 121 6.72 -13.61 -9.27
CA GLU A 121 5.96 -13.00 -8.18
C GLU A 121 4.77 -12.24 -8.76
N LYS A 122 3.57 -12.82 -8.69
CA LYS A 122 2.30 -12.16 -9.05
C LYS A 122 2.27 -11.54 -10.47
N GLY A 123 2.78 -12.27 -11.47
CA GLY A 123 2.82 -11.80 -12.85
C GLY A 123 4.02 -10.90 -13.17
N ILE A 124 4.99 -10.84 -12.28
CA ILE A 124 6.27 -10.16 -12.48
C ILE A 124 7.38 -11.20 -12.43
N LYS A 125 8.11 -11.35 -13.53
CA LYS A 125 9.27 -12.23 -13.58
C LYS A 125 10.55 -11.46 -13.32
N LYS A 126 11.34 -11.92 -12.36
CA LYS A 126 12.66 -11.38 -12.03
C LYS A 126 13.74 -12.37 -12.46
N TYR A 127 14.58 -11.94 -13.37
CA TYR A 127 15.73 -12.70 -13.88
C TYR A 127 16.98 -12.26 -13.15
N TYR A 128 17.65 -13.18 -12.48
CA TYR A 128 18.83 -12.89 -11.67
C TYR A 128 20.10 -13.35 -12.34
N CYS A 129 21.13 -12.52 -12.29
CA CYS A 129 22.49 -12.91 -12.62
C CYS A 129 23.46 -12.48 -11.52
N THR A 130 24.50 -13.26 -11.33
CA THR A 130 25.62 -12.92 -10.44
C THR A 130 26.86 -12.72 -11.30
N LEU A 131 27.55 -11.62 -11.06
CA LEU A 131 28.79 -11.29 -11.75
C LEU A 131 29.90 -11.03 -10.76
N GLU A 132 31.12 -11.25 -11.20
CA GLU A 132 32.35 -10.85 -10.53
C GLU A 132 33.15 -9.93 -11.44
N CYS A 133 33.61 -8.82 -10.90
CA CYS A 133 34.32 -7.81 -11.64
C CYS A 133 35.48 -7.23 -10.84
N GLU A 134 36.47 -6.71 -11.57
CA GLU A 134 37.62 -6.00 -11.01
C GLU A 134 37.80 -4.66 -11.70
N ALA A 135 37.89 -3.60 -10.89
CA ALA A 135 38.19 -2.25 -11.36
C ALA A 135 38.61 -1.35 -10.19
N PRO A 136 39.19 -0.18 -10.46
CA PRO A 136 39.29 0.90 -9.47
C PRO A 136 37.90 1.29 -8.95
N MET A 137 37.86 1.92 -7.78
CA MET A 137 36.57 2.21 -7.12
C MET A 137 35.69 3.18 -7.90
N GLU A 138 36.25 4.12 -8.63
CA GLU A 138 35.51 5.09 -9.43
C GLU A 138 34.73 4.45 -10.60
N PRO A 139 35.32 3.60 -11.49
CA PRO A 139 34.60 2.79 -12.46
C PRO A 139 33.52 1.89 -11.84
N VAL A 140 33.77 1.29 -10.67
CA VAL A 140 32.77 0.48 -9.96
C VAL A 140 31.57 1.31 -9.56
N ALA A 141 31.76 2.52 -9.03
CA ALA A 141 30.68 3.42 -8.67
C ALA A 141 29.88 3.87 -9.88
N THR A 142 30.56 4.18 -11.01
CA THR A 142 29.92 4.52 -12.28
C THR A 142 29.09 3.34 -12.82
N PHE A 143 29.63 2.13 -12.76
CA PHE A 143 28.92 0.92 -13.16
C PHE A 143 27.62 0.71 -12.34
N PHE A 144 27.70 0.86 -11.02
CA PHE A 144 26.52 0.74 -10.17
C PHE A 144 25.48 1.80 -10.49
N TYR A 145 25.91 3.03 -10.69
CA TYR A 145 25.01 4.12 -11.09
C TYR A 145 24.36 3.84 -12.46
N ASP A 146 25.12 3.41 -13.46
CA ASP A 146 24.60 3.11 -14.80
C ASP A 146 23.62 1.93 -14.78
N ILE A 147 23.84 0.91 -13.96
CA ILE A 147 22.87 -0.19 -13.75
C ILE A 147 21.57 0.33 -13.12
N GLU A 148 21.67 1.09 -12.02
CA GLU A 148 20.50 1.59 -11.28
C GLU A 148 19.69 2.65 -12.05
N SER A 149 20.37 3.43 -12.92
CA SER A 149 19.73 4.45 -13.76
C SER A 149 19.27 3.91 -15.12
N SER A 150 19.49 2.61 -15.39
CA SER A 150 19.10 2.00 -16.66
C SER A 150 17.59 2.01 -16.86
N THR A 151 17.16 2.40 -18.05
CA THR A 151 15.75 2.32 -18.49
C THR A 151 15.25 0.89 -18.68
N LYS A 152 16.13 -0.09 -18.60
CA LYS A 152 15.83 -1.52 -18.82
C LYS A 152 15.41 -2.27 -17.55
N LEU A 153 15.02 -1.55 -16.51
CA LEU A 153 14.57 -2.10 -15.23
C LEU A 153 15.58 -3.04 -14.56
N LEU A 154 16.86 -2.72 -14.72
CA LEU A 154 17.96 -3.41 -14.02
C LEU A 154 18.07 -2.87 -12.59
N LYS A 155 18.30 -3.75 -11.62
CA LYS A 155 18.50 -3.40 -10.22
C LYS A 155 19.53 -4.27 -9.56
N ILE A 156 20.28 -3.68 -8.64
CA ILE A 156 21.25 -4.39 -7.82
C ILE A 156 20.52 -4.93 -6.58
N GLU A 157 20.52 -6.26 -6.38
CA GLU A 157 19.95 -6.89 -5.19
C GLU A 157 20.97 -6.91 -4.05
N LYS A 158 22.21 -7.31 -4.37
CA LYS A 158 23.28 -7.49 -3.38
C LYS A 158 24.62 -7.22 -4.04
N TYR A 159 25.52 -6.63 -3.29
CA TYR A 159 26.92 -6.49 -3.70
C TYR A 159 27.88 -6.74 -2.54
N GLN A 160 29.09 -7.16 -2.87
CA GLN A 160 30.20 -7.32 -1.96
C GLN A 160 31.45 -6.78 -2.63
N ILE A 161 32.13 -5.86 -1.95
CA ILE A 161 33.36 -5.23 -2.47
C ILE A 161 34.50 -5.58 -1.52
N GLN A 162 35.60 -6.03 -2.09
CA GLN A 162 36.83 -6.37 -1.38
C GLN A 162 38.03 -5.82 -2.13
N PRO A 163 39.11 -5.43 -1.47
CA PRO A 163 40.33 -5.11 -2.16
C PRO A 163 40.91 -6.38 -2.82
N LYS A 164 41.39 -6.28 -4.07
CA LYS A 164 42.02 -7.41 -4.78
C LYS A 164 43.19 -7.97 -4.00
N ASN A 165 44.03 -7.09 -3.44
CA ASN A 165 45.18 -7.42 -2.60
C ASN A 165 45.32 -6.36 -1.50
N LYS A 166 46.01 -6.65 -0.40
CA LYS A 166 46.33 -5.66 0.63
C LYS A 166 47.06 -4.47 0.01
N GLY A 167 46.48 -3.27 0.08
CA GLY A 167 47.03 -2.02 -0.46
C GLY A 167 46.81 -1.81 -1.98
N SER A 168 46.02 -2.65 -2.65
CA SER A 168 45.64 -2.43 -4.05
C SER A 168 44.59 -1.35 -4.19
N SER A 169 44.71 -0.48 -5.20
CA SER A 169 43.67 0.44 -5.63
C SER A 169 42.55 -0.24 -6.43
N ILE A 170 42.71 -1.51 -6.78
CA ILE A 170 41.75 -2.31 -7.53
C ILE A 170 40.84 -3.03 -6.52
N ALA A 171 39.54 -2.84 -6.66
CA ALA A 171 38.51 -3.58 -5.94
C ALA A 171 38.05 -4.80 -6.77
N ARG A 172 37.81 -5.91 -6.08
CA ARG A 172 37.07 -7.06 -6.61
C ARG A 172 35.63 -6.99 -6.06
N CYS A 173 34.67 -7.01 -6.95
CA CYS A 173 33.27 -6.87 -6.62
C CYS A 173 32.51 -8.10 -7.08
N THR A 174 31.70 -8.67 -6.17
CA THR A 174 30.70 -9.68 -6.51
C THR A 174 29.33 -8.99 -6.41
N VAL A 175 28.54 -9.00 -7.48
CA VAL A 175 27.28 -8.28 -7.58
C VAL A 175 26.20 -9.22 -8.09
N THR A 176 25.04 -9.18 -7.45
CA THR A 176 23.83 -9.84 -7.93
C THR A 176 22.89 -8.78 -8.48
N ILE A 177 22.57 -8.89 -9.75
CA ILE A 177 21.69 -7.98 -10.48
C ILE A 177 20.44 -8.74 -10.90
N TYR A 178 19.30 -8.06 -10.93
CA TYR A 178 18.09 -8.61 -11.51
C TYR A 178 17.46 -7.65 -12.51
N LYS A 179 16.78 -8.22 -13.49
CA LYS A 179 15.92 -7.54 -14.45
C LYS A 179 14.47 -7.91 -14.16
N THR A 180 13.60 -6.90 -14.13
CA THR A 180 12.18 -7.11 -13.95
C THR A 180 11.49 -7.10 -15.31
N VAL A 181 10.69 -8.13 -15.59
CA VAL A 181 9.87 -8.27 -16.79
C VAL A 181 8.43 -8.51 -16.37
N LEU A 182 7.51 -7.73 -16.92
CA LEU A 182 6.08 -7.94 -16.73
C LEU A 182 5.62 -9.12 -17.60
N ALA A 183 4.98 -10.12 -17.00
CA ALA A 183 4.52 -11.32 -17.69
C ALA A 183 3.08 -11.15 -18.20
#